data_ec22cb84ae5478d064b063151062841d
#
_entry.id   ec22cb84ae5478d064b063151062841d
#
_cell.length_a   1.000
_cell.length_b   1.000
_cell.length_c   1.000
_cell.angle_alpha   90.00
_cell.angle_beta   90.00
_cell.angle_gamma   90.00
#
_symmetry.space_group_name_H-M   'P 1'
#
loop_
_entity.id
_entity.type
_entity.pdbx_description
1 polymer ?
#
loop_
_entity_poly.entity_id
_entity_poly.type
_entity_poly.pdbx_seq_one_letter_code
_entity_poly.pdbx_strand_id
1 'polypeptide(L)'
;MDSNYYQRKIYALLQSITVLSPQTIEIECLKNNLENLQKWWEKYGTKCAELAKTSDRISLKSNPNFNSTNIEVRHLISGQEQELNSSTEIDYQQFQPPPEIAADPEKTFWWLWRFYPEELKKQQENALLIPVDQVLPDCPNHSYNTTVSALAGAMFSDENTDIRPHLLLFTFSPVQEFIKASRKFIDFWAGSYLLHYLGAKICWYIAEEYGPDAIITPSLWGQEIIDALIFQKYREFQGAFNNYIKGDPVSKFNDNRSASLNTAGFPNLVTAVLPGKEAAKELGEKLTEKLKNDWIDIGIKVREVIKKEVIDFASKPQKREDFWKDNSKDFL
;
A
#
# COMPACT_ATOMS: atom_id res chain seq x y z
N MET A 1 -11.32 -9.07 12.82
CA MET A 1 -9.95 -9.63 12.68
C MET A 1 -9.54 -10.21 14.01
N ASP A 2 -8.75 -11.29 13.98
CA ASP A 2 -8.14 -11.91 15.13
C ASP A 2 -7.18 -10.93 15.85
N SER A 3 -7.13 -11.01 17.21
CA SER A 3 -6.30 -10.14 18.05
C SER A 3 -4.80 -10.15 17.69
N ASN A 4 -4.32 -11.24 17.06
CA ASN A 4 -2.92 -11.43 16.69
C ASN A 4 -2.61 -11.08 15.21
N TYR A 5 -3.60 -10.60 14.45
CA TYR A 5 -3.46 -10.35 13.03
C TYR A 5 -2.27 -9.44 12.70
N TYR A 6 -2.25 -8.23 13.26
CA TYR A 6 -1.16 -7.28 13.01
C TYR A 6 0.16 -7.71 13.67
N GLN A 7 0.11 -8.41 14.80
CA GLN A 7 1.33 -8.93 15.45
C GLN A 7 2.03 -9.96 14.55
N ARG A 8 1.28 -10.88 13.90
CA ARG A 8 1.84 -11.81 12.91
C ARG A 8 2.44 -11.10 11.71
N LYS A 9 1.76 -10.06 11.22
CA LYS A 9 2.26 -9.26 10.09
C LYS A 9 3.55 -8.52 10.44
N ILE A 10 3.63 -7.89 11.61
CA ILE A 10 4.86 -7.25 12.09
C ILE A 10 5.98 -8.28 12.20
N TYR A 11 5.68 -9.42 12.83
CA TYR A 11 6.67 -10.49 13.01
C TYR A 11 7.19 -10.96 11.65
N ALA A 12 6.32 -11.20 10.68
CA ALA A 12 6.68 -11.63 9.34
C ALA A 12 7.45 -10.54 8.56
N LEU A 13 7.05 -9.28 8.68
CA LEU A 13 7.73 -8.15 8.06
C LEU A 13 9.18 -8.02 8.52
N LEU A 14 9.46 -8.33 9.78
CA LEU A 14 10.78 -8.20 10.39
C LEU A 14 11.64 -9.47 10.24
N GLN A 15 11.02 -10.67 10.19
CA GLN A 15 11.74 -11.95 10.11
C GLN A 15 12.49 -12.16 8.80
N SER A 16 11.94 -11.70 7.70
CA SER A 16 12.53 -11.90 6.38
C SER A 16 13.76 -11.02 6.14
N ILE A 17 14.04 -10.09 7.05
CA ILE A 17 15.27 -9.33 7.04
C ILE A 17 16.34 -10.23 7.65
N THR A 18 17.19 -10.79 6.82
CA THR A 18 18.17 -11.87 7.11
C THR A 18 19.11 -11.62 8.30
N VAL A 19 19.08 -10.43 8.89
CA VAL A 19 19.92 -10.01 10.02
C VAL A 19 19.09 -9.64 11.26
N LEU A 20 17.78 -9.46 11.09
CA LEU A 20 16.88 -9.12 12.19
C LEU A 20 16.05 -10.33 12.59
N SER A 21 16.52 -11.04 13.60
CA SER A 21 15.54 -11.79 14.37
C SER A 21 14.67 -10.76 15.14
N PRO A 22 13.34 -10.96 15.26
CA PRO A 22 12.48 -10.13 16.11
C PRO A 22 12.92 -10.12 17.58
N GLN A 23 13.86 -10.97 17.94
CA GLN A 23 14.57 -10.98 19.22
C GLN A 23 15.56 -9.81 19.35
N THR A 24 15.98 -9.20 18.24
CA THR A 24 16.95 -8.09 18.22
C THR A 24 16.27 -6.74 18.27
N ILE A 25 15.00 -6.61 17.80
CA ILE A 25 14.22 -5.40 17.91
C ILE A 25 13.13 -5.61 18.97
N GLU A 26 13.26 -4.95 20.10
CA GLU A 26 12.24 -4.96 21.14
C GLU A 26 11.01 -4.13 20.71
N ILE A 27 10.07 -4.75 20.01
CA ILE A 27 8.78 -4.14 19.66
C ILE A 27 7.79 -4.34 20.80
N GLU A 28 7.35 -3.26 21.41
CA GLU A 28 6.51 -3.27 22.62
C GLU A 28 5.24 -4.12 22.46
N CYS A 29 4.50 -3.95 21.35
CA CYS A 29 3.26 -4.71 21.12
C CYS A 29 3.47 -6.21 20.88
N LEU A 30 4.71 -6.69 20.69
CA LEU A 30 5.02 -8.10 20.52
C LEU A 30 5.50 -8.78 21.80
N LYS A 31 5.97 -8.03 22.80
CA LYS A 31 6.66 -8.57 24.01
C LYS A 31 5.88 -9.68 24.69
N ASN A 32 4.58 -9.46 24.90
CA ASN A 32 3.74 -10.42 25.63
C ASN A 32 3.33 -11.65 24.82
N ASN A 33 3.60 -11.69 23.52
CA ASN A 33 3.16 -12.76 22.61
C ASN A 33 4.30 -13.34 21.77
N LEU A 34 5.54 -12.97 22.04
CA LEU A 34 6.69 -13.30 21.22
C LEU A 34 6.90 -14.81 21.06
N GLU A 35 6.77 -15.58 22.15
CA GLU A 35 6.92 -17.04 22.12
C GLU A 35 5.85 -17.73 21.25
N ASN A 36 4.61 -17.25 21.29
CA ASN A 36 3.53 -17.79 20.46
C ASN A 36 3.74 -17.44 18.99
N LEU A 37 4.18 -16.21 18.71
CA LEU A 37 4.51 -15.78 17.35
C LEU A 37 5.69 -16.57 16.77
N GLN A 38 6.68 -16.88 17.60
CA GLN A 38 7.81 -17.73 17.19
C GLN A 38 7.34 -19.14 16.83
N LYS A 39 6.54 -19.78 17.69
CA LYS A 39 5.95 -21.11 17.42
C LYS A 39 5.07 -21.10 16.17
N TRP A 40 4.27 -20.03 15.99
CA TRP A 40 3.47 -19.84 14.79
C TRP A 40 4.35 -19.72 13.55
N TRP A 41 5.45 -18.94 13.64
CA TRP A 41 6.37 -18.75 12.53
C TRP A 41 7.05 -20.07 12.11
N GLU A 42 7.56 -20.83 13.07
CA GLU A 42 8.17 -22.14 12.82
C GLU A 42 7.21 -23.11 12.12
N LYS A 43 5.93 -23.04 12.47
CA LYS A 43 4.92 -23.94 11.91
C LYS A 43 4.38 -23.47 10.55
N TYR A 44 4.19 -22.18 10.36
CA TYR A 44 3.45 -21.61 9.22
C TYR A 44 4.21 -20.52 8.46
N GLY A 45 5.04 -19.73 9.13
CA GLY A 45 5.71 -18.58 8.57
C GLY A 45 6.71 -18.92 7.47
N THR A 46 7.39 -20.07 7.59
CA THR A 46 8.28 -20.60 6.55
C THR A 46 7.55 -20.80 5.23
N LYS A 47 6.28 -21.24 5.25
CA LYS A 47 5.45 -21.38 4.05
C LYS A 47 5.11 -20.03 3.42
N CYS A 48 4.89 -19.00 4.23
CA CYS A 48 4.69 -17.64 3.72
C CYS A 48 5.95 -17.14 3.01
N ALA A 49 7.11 -17.36 3.62
CA ALA A 49 8.41 -17.01 3.05
C ALA A 49 8.69 -17.74 1.72
N GLU A 50 8.43 -19.04 1.66
CA GLU A 50 8.59 -19.85 0.45
C GLU A 50 7.63 -19.41 -0.68
N LEU A 51 6.39 -19.07 -0.35
CA LEU A 51 5.42 -18.61 -1.36
C LEU A 51 5.73 -17.20 -1.89
N ALA A 52 6.35 -16.35 -1.06
CA ALA A 52 6.75 -15.00 -1.47
C ALA A 52 7.98 -15.01 -2.39
N LYS A 53 8.82 -16.04 -2.33
CA LYS A 53 10.00 -16.17 -3.18
C LYS A 53 9.60 -16.60 -4.59
N THR A 54 10.13 -15.91 -5.58
CA THR A 54 9.91 -16.22 -7.01
C THR A 54 10.99 -17.14 -7.58
N SER A 55 12.24 -16.97 -7.14
CA SER A 55 13.41 -17.64 -7.68
C SER A 55 13.79 -18.94 -6.96
N ASP A 56 13.53 -19.07 -5.67
CA ASP A 56 13.92 -20.23 -4.85
C ASP A 56 13.15 -21.53 -5.14
N ARG A 57 12.23 -21.50 -6.09
CA ARG A 57 11.54 -22.71 -6.58
C ARG A 57 12.44 -23.59 -7.43
N ILE A 58 13.58 -23.09 -7.85
CA ILE A 58 14.61 -23.85 -8.56
C ILE A 58 15.57 -24.37 -7.52
N SER A 59 15.42 -25.65 -7.14
CA SER A 59 16.37 -26.32 -6.26
C SER A 59 17.69 -26.50 -7.00
N LEU A 60 18.62 -25.60 -6.78
CA LEU A 60 20.00 -25.77 -7.19
C LEU A 60 20.64 -26.81 -6.27
N LYS A 61 21.17 -27.89 -6.86
CA LYS A 61 21.80 -29.02 -6.13
C LYS A 61 23.07 -28.64 -5.37
N SER A 62 23.55 -27.41 -5.46
CA SER A 62 24.66 -26.86 -4.70
C SER A 62 24.35 -25.41 -4.38
N ASN A 63 24.37 -25.04 -3.10
CA ASN A 63 24.44 -23.64 -2.72
C ASN A 63 25.78 -23.11 -3.22
N PRO A 64 25.84 -22.27 -4.26
CA PRO A 64 27.06 -21.55 -4.57
C PRO A 64 27.33 -20.66 -3.35
N ASN A 65 28.49 -20.81 -2.73
CA ASN A 65 28.96 -19.88 -1.69
C ASN A 65 29.27 -18.54 -2.38
N PHE A 66 28.24 -17.71 -2.56
CA PHE A 66 28.40 -16.34 -2.97
C PHE A 66 28.86 -15.50 -1.77
N ASN A 67 30.15 -15.44 -1.55
CA ASN A 67 30.78 -14.53 -0.59
C ASN A 67 31.05 -13.14 -1.18
N SER A 68 30.32 -12.72 -2.19
CA SER A 68 30.54 -11.38 -2.74
C SER A 68 29.74 -10.36 -1.91
N THR A 69 30.44 -9.45 -1.28
CA THR A 69 29.88 -8.25 -0.64
C THR A 69 29.28 -7.27 -1.66
N ASN A 70 29.57 -7.48 -2.94
CA ASN A 70 29.13 -6.66 -4.05
C ASN A 70 28.07 -7.39 -4.86
N ILE A 71 26.92 -6.78 -4.99
CA ILE A 71 25.81 -7.25 -5.82
C ILE A 71 25.73 -6.34 -7.04
N GLU A 72 25.83 -6.90 -8.23
CA GLU A 72 25.60 -6.17 -9.47
C GLU A 72 24.11 -6.18 -9.82
N VAL A 73 23.53 -5.00 -9.99
CA VAL A 73 22.17 -4.84 -10.52
C VAL A 73 22.23 -4.12 -11.86
N ARG A 74 21.37 -4.54 -12.77
CA ARG A 74 21.31 -3.97 -14.12
C ARG A 74 19.96 -3.31 -14.37
N HIS A 75 20.00 -2.07 -14.81
CA HIS A 75 18.78 -1.36 -15.19
C HIS A 75 18.21 -1.95 -16.48
N LEU A 76 16.94 -2.44 -16.41
CA LEU A 76 16.32 -3.22 -17.50
C LEU A 76 16.22 -2.48 -18.84
N ILE A 77 16.04 -1.15 -18.82
CA ILE A 77 15.86 -0.34 -20.03
C ILE A 77 17.18 0.18 -20.57
N SER A 78 18.03 0.78 -19.72
CA SER A 78 19.28 1.40 -20.15
C SER A 78 20.44 0.41 -20.26
N GLY A 79 20.34 -0.76 -19.63
CA GLY A 79 21.44 -1.72 -19.50
C GLY A 79 22.59 -1.24 -18.59
N GLN A 80 22.41 -0.12 -17.88
CA GLN A 80 23.40 0.42 -16.96
C GLN A 80 23.58 -0.53 -15.78
N GLU A 81 24.82 -0.85 -15.46
CA GLU A 81 25.20 -1.71 -14.34
C GLU A 81 25.61 -0.84 -13.15
N GLN A 82 25.19 -1.26 -11.96
CA GLN A 82 25.53 -0.61 -10.70
C GLN A 82 25.90 -1.67 -9.68
N GLU A 83 27.08 -1.51 -9.06
CA GLU A 83 27.45 -2.31 -7.90
C GLU A 83 26.75 -1.79 -6.65
N LEU A 84 26.11 -2.68 -5.91
CA LEU A 84 25.50 -2.42 -4.62
C LEU A 84 26.38 -2.99 -3.53
N ASN A 85 26.97 -2.10 -2.70
CA ASN A 85 27.72 -2.52 -1.52
C ASN A 85 26.77 -2.79 -0.36
N SER A 86 26.75 -4.02 0.14
CA SER A 86 25.95 -4.45 1.31
C SER A 86 26.75 -4.39 2.63
N SER A 87 27.90 -3.74 2.65
CA SER A 87 28.89 -3.82 3.75
C SER A 87 28.63 -2.86 4.91
N THR A 88 27.62 -2.01 4.86
CA THR A 88 27.32 -1.09 5.95
C THR A 88 26.53 -1.80 7.03
N GLU A 89 27.03 -1.82 8.27
CA GLU A 89 26.25 -2.27 9.42
C GLU A 89 25.04 -1.35 9.60
N ILE A 90 23.84 -1.94 9.55
CA ILE A 90 22.59 -1.22 9.77
C ILE A 90 22.31 -1.22 11.26
N ASP A 91 22.11 -0.03 11.83
CA ASP A 91 21.68 0.14 13.22
C ASP A 91 20.17 -0.04 13.34
N TYR A 92 19.77 -1.25 13.67
CA TYR A 92 18.38 -1.63 13.79
C TYR A 92 17.67 -1.10 15.04
N GLN A 93 18.39 -0.57 16.00
CA GLN A 93 17.78 0.06 17.20
C GLN A 93 17.05 1.36 16.84
N GLN A 94 17.38 1.97 15.70
CA GLN A 94 16.69 3.17 15.21
C GLN A 94 15.31 2.89 14.59
N PHE A 95 14.94 1.62 14.41
CA PHE A 95 13.64 1.22 13.87
C PHE A 95 12.53 1.09 14.91
N GLN A 96 12.66 1.76 16.04
CA GLN A 96 11.63 1.74 17.07
C GLN A 96 10.47 2.68 16.71
N PRO A 97 9.22 2.19 16.73
CA PRO A 97 8.07 3.06 16.62
C PRO A 97 8.02 4.04 17.81
N PRO A 98 7.46 5.25 17.60
CA PRO A 98 7.28 6.21 18.68
C PRO A 98 6.52 5.60 19.88
N PRO A 99 6.86 5.96 21.13
CA PRO A 99 6.26 5.36 22.33
C PRO A 99 4.73 5.45 22.37
N GLU A 100 4.14 6.52 21.81
CA GLU A 100 2.70 6.74 21.76
C GLU A 100 1.93 5.74 20.89
N ILE A 101 2.61 5.02 20.01
CA ILE A 101 2.00 4.01 19.13
C ILE A 101 2.53 2.59 19.39
N ALA A 102 3.64 2.47 20.10
CA ALA A 102 4.39 1.21 20.26
C ALA A 102 3.57 0.05 20.86
N ALA A 103 2.55 0.37 21.67
CA ALA A 103 1.66 -0.62 22.27
C ALA A 103 0.51 -1.07 21.37
N ASP A 104 0.20 -0.32 20.30
CA ASP A 104 -0.88 -0.61 19.37
C ASP A 104 -0.34 -1.38 18.14
N PRO A 105 -0.72 -2.66 17.95
CA PRO A 105 -0.19 -3.46 16.85
C PRO A 105 -0.56 -2.93 15.46
N GLU A 106 -1.77 -2.38 15.28
CA GLU A 106 -2.19 -1.81 13.99
C GLU A 106 -1.33 -0.59 13.64
N LYS A 107 -1.22 0.37 14.55
CA LYS A 107 -0.44 1.58 14.33
C LYS A 107 1.05 1.28 14.14
N THR A 108 1.59 0.39 14.96
CA THR A 108 2.98 -0.08 14.84
C THR A 108 3.24 -0.72 13.47
N PHE A 109 2.30 -1.55 12.99
CA PHE A 109 2.41 -2.16 11.67
C PHE A 109 2.42 -1.12 10.55
N TRP A 110 1.46 -0.18 10.55
CA TRP A 110 1.40 0.88 9.55
C TRP A 110 2.64 1.75 9.56
N TRP A 111 3.16 2.07 10.74
CA TRP A 111 4.38 2.85 10.89
C TRP A 111 5.60 2.11 10.33
N LEU A 112 5.81 0.84 10.70
CA LEU A 112 6.90 0.01 10.19
C LEU A 112 6.79 -0.16 8.68
N TRP A 113 5.62 -0.52 8.17
CA TRP A 113 5.42 -0.70 6.74
C TRP A 113 5.77 0.57 5.94
N ARG A 114 5.39 1.74 6.42
CA ARG A 114 5.62 2.99 5.70
C ARG A 114 7.02 3.56 5.86
N PHE A 115 7.57 3.56 7.07
CA PHE A 115 8.78 4.31 7.38
C PHE A 115 10.04 3.46 7.55
N TYR A 116 9.90 2.16 7.79
CA TYR A 116 11.05 1.26 7.87
C TYR A 116 11.94 1.30 6.62
N PRO A 117 11.41 1.25 5.37
CA PRO A 117 12.23 1.37 4.18
C PRO A 117 12.92 2.74 4.05
N GLU A 118 12.31 3.82 4.57
CA GLU A 118 12.92 5.15 4.57
C GLU A 118 14.10 5.23 5.54
N GLU A 119 14.00 4.57 6.70
CA GLU A 119 15.11 4.50 7.64
C GLU A 119 16.29 3.69 7.07
N LEU A 120 16.00 2.56 6.44
CA LEU A 120 17.00 1.77 5.71
C LEU A 120 17.74 2.64 4.68
N LYS A 121 17.01 3.40 3.88
CA LYS A 121 17.55 4.30 2.88
C LYS A 121 18.43 5.41 3.46
N LYS A 122 18.13 5.91 4.67
CA LYS A 122 18.97 6.89 5.35
C LYS A 122 20.33 6.33 5.75
N GLN A 123 20.33 5.09 6.24
CA GLN A 123 21.55 4.44 6.70
C GLN A 123 22.39 3.91 5.54
N GLN A 124 21.74 3.45 4.49
CA GLN A 124 22.39 2.93 3.29
C GLN A 124 21.58 3.34 2.05
N GLU A 125 22.14 4.19 1.22
CA GLU A 125 21.46 4.79 0.06
C GLU A 125 20.80 3.75 -0.87
N ASN A 126 21.48 2.63 -1.10
CA ASN A 126 21.03 1.56 -1.99
C ASN A 126 20.25 0.44 -1.27
N ALA A 127 19.88 0.60 0.01
CA ALA A 127 19.24 -0.47 0.79
C ALA A 127 17.96 -1.01 0.15
N LEU A 128 17.20 -0.16 -0.55
CA LEU A 128 15.96 -0.56 -1.23
C LEU A 128 16.18 -1.37 -2.51
N LEU A 129 17.40 -1.40 -3.02
CA LEU A 129 17.77 -2.18 -4.22
C LEU A 129 18.40 -3.53 -3.88
N ILE A 130 18.70 -3.77 -2.60
CA ILE A 130 19.31 -5.04 -2.17
C ILE A 130 18.33 -6.16 -2.42
N PRO A 131 18.68 -7.15 -3.27
CA PRO A 131 17.79 -8.27 -3.58
C PRO A 131 17.77 -9.30 -2.45
N VAL A 132 16.68 -10.06 -2.39
CA VAL A 132 16.53 -11.20 -1.46
C VAL A 132 17.51 -12.30 -1.80
N ASP A 133 17.67 -12.58 -3.09
CA ASP A 133 18.50 -13.66 -3.60
C ASP A 133 19.63 -13.06 -4.47
N GLN A 134 20.86 -13.50 -4.20
CA GLN A 134 22.03 -13.06 -4.97
C GLN A 134 22.16 -13.78 -6.32
N VAL A 135 21.57 -14.98 -6.44
CA VAL A 135 21.63 -15.77 -7.68
C VAL A 135 20.66 -15.23 -8.72
N LEU A 136 19.45 -14.85 -8.28
CA LEU A 136 18.43 -14.24 -9.14
C LEU A 136 17.91 -12.97 -8.46
N PRO A 137 18.58 -11.84 -8.65
CA PRO A 137 18.27 -10.60 -7.96
C PRO A 137 17.06 -9.89 -8.58
N ASP A 138 15.91 -10.58 -8.64
CA ASP A 138 14.67 -10.14 -9.29
C ASP A 138 13.71 -9.43 -8.32
N CYS A 139 13.92 -9.55 -7.01
CA CYS A 139 13.02 -9.00 -6.00
C CYS A 139 13.81 -8.31 -4.87
N PRO A 140 13.59 -7.02 -4.61
CA PRO A 140 14.20 -6.33 -3.48
C PRO A 140 13.64 -6.81 -2.15
N ASN A 141 14.49 -6.83 -1.12
CA ASN A 141 14.16 -7.29 0.24
C ASN A 141 12.88 -6.66 0.79
N HIS A 142 12.70 -5.35 0.65
CA HIS A 142 11.51 -4.69 1.21
C HIS A 142 10.21 -5.13 0.54
N SER A 143 10.22 -5.40 -0.77
CA SER A 143 9.04 -5.92 -1.50
C SER A 143 8.73 -7.34 -1.11
N TYR A 144 9.77 -8.17 -0.97
CA TYR A 144 9.64 -9.52 -0.47
C TYR A 144 9.04 -9.54 0.95
N ASN A 145 9.58 -8.74 1.86
CA ASN A 145 9.12 -8.65 3.24
C ASN A 145 7.65 -8.22 3.34
N THR A 146 7.25 -7.26 2.50
CA THR A 146 5.87 -6.82 2.39
C THR A 146 4.97 -7.97 1.93
N THR A 147 5.40 -8.76 0.94
CA THR A 147 4.64 -9.92 0.45
C THR A 147 4.55 -11.04 1.50
N VAL A 148 5.64 -11.31 2.23
CA VAL A 148 5.64 -12.29 3.35
C VAL A 148 4.65 -11.85 4.43
N SER A 149 4.65 -10.57 4.79
CA SER A 149 3.71 -9.99 5.75
C SER A 149 2.25 -10.11 5.28
N ALA A 150 1.97 -9.83 4.00
CA ALA A 150 0.66 -10.00 3.41
C ALA A 150 0.16 -11.45 3.51
N LEU A 151 1.02 -12.41 3.16
CA LEU A 151 0.72 -13.83 3.27
C LEU A 151 0.54 -14.28 4.72
N ALA A 152 1.32 -13.75 5.66
CA ALA A 152 1.15 -14.01 7.10
C ALA A 152 -0.22 -13.54 7.62
N GLY A 153 -0.75 -12.44 7.08
CA GLY A 153 -2.11 -11.98 7.36
C GLY A 153 -3.20 -12.83 6.69
N ALA A 154 -2.90 -13.40 5.51
CA ALA A 154 -3.88 -14.15 4.71
C ALA A 154 -3.89 -15.66 4.98
N MET A 155 -2.90 -16.20 5.69
CA MET A 155 -2.74 -17.62 5.98
C MET A 155 -2.88 -17.88 7.48
N PHE A 156 -3.51 -19.01 7.83
CA PHE A 156 -3.45 -19.61 9.16
C PHE A 156 -3.77 -18.66 10.33
N SER A 157 -5.05 -18.35 10.53
CA SER A 157 -5.48 -17.85 11.84
C SER A 157 -5.27 -18.97 12.89
N ASP A 158 -5.01 -18.59 14.14
CA ASP A 158 -4.74 -19.54 15.23
C ASP A 158 -5.84 -20.59 15.42
N GLU A 159 -7.07 -20.29 14.99
CA GLU A 159 -8.25 -21.13 15.19
C GLU A 159 -8.63 -21.96 13.96
N ASN A 160 -8.15 -21.62 12.77
CA ASN A 160 -8.52 -22.34 11.54
C ASN A 160 -7.34 -22.49 10.58
N THR A 161 -6.78 -23.70 10.57
CA THR A 161 -5.62 -24.09 9.75
C THR A 161 -5.94 -24.27 8.27
N ASP A 162 -7.21 -24.27 7.87
CA ASP A 162 -7.65 -24.47 6.49
C ASP A 162 -7.83 -23.18 5.70
N ILE A 163 -7.63 -22.01 6.33
CA ILE A 163 -7.67 -20.74 5.63
C ILE A 163 -6.49 -20.65 4.65
N ARG A 164 -6.82 -20.60 3.38
CA ARG A 164 -5.85 -20.42 2.28
C ARG A 164 -5.93 -18.99 1.76
N PRO A 165 -4.79 -18.40 1.37
CA PRO A 165 -4.80 -17.09 0.75
C PRO A 165 -5.56 -17.14 -0.57
N HIS A 166 -6.38 -16.13 -0.81
CA HIS A 166 -7.10 -15.94 -2.07
C HIS A 166 -6.74 -14.60 -2.67
N LEU A 167 -6.59 -14.59 -3.98
CA LEU A 167 -6.40 -13.36 -4.75
C LEU A 167 -7.76 -12.76 -5.09
N LEU A 168 -7.94 -11.49 -4.72
CA LEU A 168 -9.01 -10.65 -5.21
C LEU A 168 -8.47 -9.81 -6.37
N LEU A 169 -9.06 -9.96 -7.55
CA LEU A 169 -8.91 -9.01 -8.66
C LEU A 169 -10.13 -8.11 -8.67
N PHE A 170 -9.94 -6.84 -8.40
CA PHE A 170 -10.99 -5.83 -8.49
C PHE A 170 -10.70 -4.89 -9.64
N THR A 171 -11.67 -4.72 -10.54
CA THR A 171 -11.57 -3.80 -11.67
C THR A 171 -12.88 -3.05 -11.87
N PHE A 172 -12.79 -1.83 -12.37
CA PHE A 172 -13.94 -1.05 -12.77
C PHE A 172 -13.82 -0.56 -14.22
N SER A 173 -14.94 -0.48 -14.89
CA SER A 173 -15.06 -0.11 -16.32
C SER A 173 -16.39 0.62 -16.56
N PRO A 174 -16.57 1.30 -17.69
CA PRO A 174 -15.68 1.39 -18.87
C PRO A 174 -14.69 2.56 -18.75
N VAL A 175 -13.39 2.29 -18.72
CA VAL A 175 -12.35 3.33 -18.58
C VAL A 175 -12.13 4.09 -19.87
N GLN A 176 -11.94 3.35 -20.97
CA GLN A 176 -11.58 3.98 -22.25
C GLN A 176 -12.72 4.77 -22.87
N GLU A 177 -13.95 4.26 -22.80
CA GLU A 177 -15.13 4.96 -23.30
C GLU A 177 -15.38 6.25 -22.48
N PHE A 178 -15.20 6.18 -21.18
CA PHE A 178 -15.31 7.35 -20.30
C PHE A 178 -14.31 8.43 -20.69
N ILE A 179 -13.02 8.07 -20.88
CA ILE A 179 -11.98 9.04 -21.28
C ILE A 179 -12.21 9.55 -22.70
N LYS A 180 -12.60 8.70 -23.65
CA LYS A 180 -12.87 9.08 -25.03
C LYS A 180 -14.08 10.00 -25.20
N ALA A 181 -14.99 10.06 -24.25
CA ALA A 181 -16.10 11.01 -24.25
C ALA A 181 -15.67 12.47 -24.04
N SER A 182 -14.40 12.69 -23.70
CA SER A 182 -13.82 14.02 -23.49
C SER A 182 -13.81 14.85 -24.78
N ARG A 183 -14.20 16.12 -24.68
CA ARG A 183 -14.24 17.05 -25.84
C ARG A 183 -12.99 17.91 -25.95
N LYS A 184 -12.30 18.13 -24.82
CA LYS A 184 -11.10 18.98 -24.71
C LYS A 184 -10.01 18.20 -23.99
N PHE A 185 -8.76 18.61 -24.20
CA PHE A 185 -7.62 17.99 -23.52
C PHE A 185 -7.75 18.04 -21.98
N ILE A 186 -8.27 19.14 -21.44
CA ILE A 186 -8.47 19.28 -19.99
C ILE A 186 -9.52 18.28 -19.46
N ASP A 187 -10.57 17.99 -20.23
CA ASP A 187 -11.58 16.99 -19.86
C ASP A 187 -10.97 15.58 -19.86
N PHE A 188 -10.10 15.31 -20.83
CA PHE A 188 -9.34 14.04 -20.91
C PHE A 188 -8.43 13.86 -19.69
N TRP A 189 -7.69 14.90 -19.32
CA TRP A 189 -6.84 14.88 -18.14
C TRP A 189 -7.69 14.70 -16.86
N ALA A 190 -8.74 15.47 -16.69
CA ALA A 190 -9.64 15.40 -15.54
C ALA A 190 -10.31 14.03 -15.42
N GLY A 191 -10.74 13.44 -16.53
CA GLY A 191 -11.30 12.08 -16.57
C GLY A 191 -10.28 11.03 -16.12
N SER A 192 -9.05 11.11 -16.61
CA SER A 192 -7.96 10.22 -16.20
C SER A 192 -7.63 10.36 -14.71
N TYR A 193 -7.60 11.61 -14.22
CA TYR A 193 -7.34 11.89 -12.81
C TYR A 193 -8.46 11.36 -11.90
N LEU A 194 -9.72 11.48 -12.34
CA LEU A 194 -10.86 10.94 -11.60
C LEU A 194 -10.78 9.43 -11.45
N LEU A 195 -10.41 8.72 -12.50
CA LEU A 195 -10.21 7.26 -12.45
C LEU A 195 -9.04 6.88 -11.54
N HIS A 196 -7.93 7.62 -11.60
CA HIS A 196 -6.82 7.49 -10.65
C HIS A 196 -7.27 7.67 -9.20
N TYR A 197 -8.03 8.72 -8.90
CA TYR A 197 -8.57 8.97 -7.57
C TYR A 197 -9.44 7.81 -7.06
N LEU A 198 -10.34 7.30 -7.92
CA LEU A 198 -11.18 6.15 -7.58
C LEU A 198 -10.35 4.88 -7.35
N GLY A 199 -9.32 4.65 -8.16
CA GLY A 199 -8.36 3.55 -7.95
C GLY A 199 -7.65 3.65 -6.62
N ALA A 200 -7.18 4.85 -6.26
CA ALA A 200 -6.55 5.11 -4.95
C ALA A 200 -7.53 4.88 -3.79
N LYS A 201 -8.80 5.29 -3.93
CA LYS A 201 -9.85 5.04 -2.92
C LYS A 201 -10.12 3.55 -2.72
N ILE A 202 -10.20 2.78 -3.79
CA ILE A 202 -10.36 1.31 -3.71
C ILE A 202 -9.16 0.69 -2.97
N CYS A 203 -7.95 1.07 -3.33
CA CYS A 203 -6.75 0.62 -2.63
C CYS A 203 -6.79 0.98 -1.15
N TRP A 204 -7.21 2.21 -0.83
CA TRP A 204 -7.31 2.65 0.55
C TRP A 204 -8.32 1.82 1.36
N TYR A 205 -9.50 1.51 0.82
CA TYR A 205 -10.50 0.68 1.49
C TYR A 205 -9.99 -0.73 1.81
N ILE A 206 -9.23 -1.33 0.87
CA ILE A 206 -8.59 -2.63 1.12
C ILE A 206 -7.53 -2.49 2.22
N ALA A 207 -6.69 -1.44 2.13
CA ALA A 207 -5.61 -1.21 3.08
C ALA A 207 -6.13 -0.92 4.51
N GLU A 208 -7.24 -0.19 4.65
CA GLU A 208 -7.87 0.04 5.95
C GLU A 208 -8.37 -1.24 6.62
N GLU A 209 -8.85 -2.20 5.84
CA GLU A 209 -9.41 -3.44 6.37
C GLU A 209 -8.33 -4.53 6.58
N TYR A 210 -7.35 -4.66 5.67
CA TYR A 210 -6.37 -5.77 5.68
C TYR A 210 -4.91 -5.33 5.80
N GLY A 211 -4.64 -4.03 5.84
CA GLY A 211 -3.29 -3.47 5.78
C GLY A 211 -2.84 -3.19 4.34
N PRO A 212 -1.92 -2.22 4.16
CA PRO A 212 -1.48 -1.78 2.84
C PRO A 212 -0.67 -2.83 2.07
N ASP A 213 -0.02 -3.75 2.77
CA ASP A 213 0.73 -4.87 2.22
C ASP A 213 -0.16 -5.95 1.59
N ALA A 214 -1.45 -6.03 1.97
CA ALA A 214 -2.40 -6.95 1.34
C ALA A 214 -2.57 -6.66 -0.16
N ILE A 215 -2.27 -5.45 -0.63
CA ILE A 215 -2.32 -5.06 -2.03
C ILE A 215 -1.00 -5.40 -2.71
N ILE A 216 -1.07 -6.35 -3.65
CA ILE A 216 0.10 -6.79 -4.43
C ILE A 216 0.35 -5.81 -5.60
N THR A 217 -0.72 -5.33 -6.22
CA THR A 217 -0.66 -4.37 -7.34
C THR A 217 -1.88 -3.45 -7.28
N PRO A 218 -1.66 -2.13 -7.37
CA PRO A 218 -0.38 -1.39 -7.43
C PRO A 218 0.33 -1.33 -6.07
N SER A 219 1.63 -1.01 -6.07
CA SER A 219 2.34 -0.72 -4.83
C SER A 219 1.82 0.59 -4.21
N LEU A 220 1.49 0.57 -2.92
CA LEU A 220 1.02 1.75 -2.19
C LEU A 220 2.16 2.53 -1.53
N TRP A 221 3.33 1.89 -1.34
CA TRP A 221 4.46 2.51 -0.67
C TRP A 221 5.00 3.71 -1.46
N GLY A 222 5.16 4.84 -0.77
CA GLY A 222 5.68 6.08 -1.37
C GLY A 222 4.70 6.84 -2.29
N GLN A 223 3.43 6.42 -2.36
CA GLN A 223 2.40 7.15 -3.11
C GLN A 223 1.87 8.32 -2.28
N GLU A 224 2.00 9.55 -2.77
CA GLU A 224 1.65 10.77 -2.01
C GLU A 224 0.17 10.82 -1.60
N ILE A 225 -0.75 10.35 -2.44
CA ILE A 225 -2.17 10.28 -2.08
C ILE A 225 -2.42 9.31 -0.93
N ILE A 226 -1.69 8.19 -0.88
CA ILE A 226 -1.77 7.21 0.21
C ILE A 226 -1.14 7.78 1.48
N ASP A 227 -0.01 8.47 1.36
CA ASP A 227 0.63 9.16 2.48
C ASP A 227 -0.31 10.19 3.13
N ALA A 228 -1.05 10.95 2.31
CA ALA A 228 -2.05 11.88 2.82
C ALA A 228 -3.19 11.18 3.56
N LEU A 229 -3.66 10.04 3.08
CA LEU A 229 -4.70 9.23 3.73
C LEU A 229 -4.18 8.59 5.02
N ILE A 230 -2.94 8.07 5.03
CA ILE A 230 -2.28 7.59 6.26
C ILE A 230 -2.19 8.71 7.29
N PHE A 231 -1.75 9.89 6.89
CA PHE A 231 -1.63 11.03 7.79
C PHE A 231 -2.98 11.53 8.31
N GLN A 232 -4.05 11.42 7.52
CA GLN A 232 -5.40 11.73 7.99
C GLN A 232 -5.90 10.73 9.04
N LYS A 233 -5.59 9.45 8.87
CA LYS A 233 -5.97 8.37 9.79
C LYS A 233 -5.12 8.39 11.07
N TYR A 234 -3.80 8.62 10.94
CA TYR A 234 -2.82 8.54 12.03
C TYR A 234 -2.05 9.86 12.17
N ARG A 235 -2.65 10.86 12.83
CA ARG A 235 -2.02 12.18 13.07
C ARG A 235 -0.75 12.10 13.91
N GLU A 236 -0.65 11.11 14.76
CA GLU A 236 0.53 10.80 15.56
C GLU A 236 1.78 10.46 14.72
N PHE A 237 1.64 10.14 13.43
CA PHE A 237 2.76 9.91 12.52
C PHE A 237 3.42 11.20 12.00
N GLN A 238 2.96 12.37 12.43
CA GLN A 238 3.49 13.65 11.96
C GLN A 238 5.01 13.78 12.11
N GLY A 239 5.57 13.30 13.24
CA GLY A 239 7.01 13.29 13.47
C GLY A 239 7.77 12.49 12.41
N ALA A 240 7.26 11.30 12.06
CA ALA A 240 7.85 10.45 11.03
C ALA A 240 7.72 11.09 9.62
N PHE A 241 6.55 11.65 9.26
CA PHE A 241 6.39 12.36 8.00
C PHE A 241 7.35 13.55 7.85
N ASN A 242 7.52 14.34 8.90
CA ASN A 242 8.48 15.45 8.90
C ASN A 242 9.92 14.97 8.74
N ASN A 243 10.26 13.86 9.40
CA ASN A 243 11.63 13.31 9.39
C ASN A 243 12.01 12.66 8.07
N TYR A 244 11.11 11.87 7.48
CA TYR A 244 11.40 11.05 6.30
C TYR A 244 10.94 11.68 4.98
N ILE A 245 9.84 12.43 4.98
CA ILE A 245 9.16 12.91 3.76
C ILE A 245 9.23 14.43 3.59
N LYS A 246 9.80 15.12 4.58
CA LYS A 246 9.98 16.58 4.59
C LYS A 246 8.67 17.36 4.44
N GLY A 247 7.71 17.08 5.31
CA GLY A 247 6.51 17.87 5.47
C GLY A 247 5.21 17.09 5.59
N ASP A 248 4.13 17.83 5.83
CA ASP A 248 2.77 17.31 5.90
C ASP A 248 2.28 16.90 4.50
N PRO A 249 1.97 15.61 4.27
CA PRO A 249 1.50 15.17 2.96
C PRO A 249 0.14 15.76 2.59
N VAL A 250 -0.71 16.18 3.55
CA VAL A 250 -2.00 16.82 3.27
C VAL A 250 -1.81 18.25 2.79
N SER A 251 -0.87 18.99 3.36
CA SER A 251 -0.58 20.36 2.92
C SER A 251 -0.03 20.41 1.49
N LYS A 252 0.67 19.37 1.05
CA LYS A 252 1.11 19.23 -0.35
C LYS A 252 -0.05 19.15 -1.34
N PHE A 253 -1.19 18.58 -0.95
CA PHE A 253 -2.42 18.58 -1.77
C PHE A 253 -3.00 19.97 -1.94
N ASN A 254 -2.91 20.81 -0.91
CA ASN A 254 -3.41 22.18 -0.93
C ASN A 254 -2.44 23.14 -1.65
N ASP A 255 -1.17 22.78 -1.73
CA ASP A 255 -0.16 23.52 -2.45
C ASP A 255 -0.05 22.97 -3.89
N ASN A 256 -0.72 23.64 -4.85
CA ASN A 256 -0.76 23.25 -6.26
C ASN A 256 0.61 23.11 -6.96
N ARG A 257 1.70 23.08 -6.20
CA ARG A 257 3.08 22.94 -6.68
C ARG A 257 3.60 21.53 -6.75
N SER A 258 2.87 20.54 -6.21
CA SER A 258 3.32 19.14 -6.31
C SER A 258 3.01 18.56 -7.68
N ALA A 259 4.04 18.36 -8.50
CA ALA A 259 3.90 17.75 -9.82
C ALA A 259 3.42 16.31 -9.76
N SER A 260 3.78 15.56 -8.70
CA SER A 260 3.40 14.17 -8.52
C SER A 260 1.91 14.00 -8.22
N LEU A 261 1.31 14.91 -7.45
CA LEU A 261 -0.14 14.91 -7.20
C LEU A 261 -0.98 15.21 -8.43
N ASN A 262 -0.40 15.85 -9.44
CA ASN A 262 -1.05 16.15 -10.70
C ASN A 262 -0.93 14.99 -11.72
N THR A 263 -0.25 13.89 -11.36
CA THR A 263 -0.02 12.75 -12.25
C THR A 263 -0.94 11.59 -11.87
N ALA A 264 -1.76 11.14 -12.82
CA ALA A 264 -2.57 9.95 -12.66
C ALA A 264 -1.68 8.69 -12.72
N GLY A 265 -1.63 7.92 -11.64
CA GLY A 265 -0.75 6.74 -11.54
C GLY A 265 -1.46 5.46 -11.05
N PHE A 266 -2.61 5.57 -10.37
CA PHE A 266 -3.35 4.39 -9.94
C PHE A 266 -4.14 3.76 -11.09
N PRO A 267 -4.01 2.45 -11.29
CA PRO A 267 -4.77 1.72 -12.30
C PRO A 267 -6.23 1.50 -11.86
N ASN A 268 -7.07 1.12 -12.83
CA ASN A 268 -8.42 0.65 -12.56
C ASN A 268 -8.49 -0.85 -12.19
N LEU A 269 -7.35 -1.51 -12.08
CA LEU A 269 -7.21 -2.90 -11.67
C LEU A 269 -6.38 -2.97 -10.39
N VAL A 270 -6.92 -3.60 -9.36
CA VAL A 270 -6.26 -3.83 -8.08
C VAL A 270 -6.22 -5.33 -7.80
N THR A 271 -5.05 -5.82 -7.40
CA THR A 271 -4.88 -7.21 -6.95
C THR A 271 -4.50 -7.22 -5.48
N ALA A 272 -5.27 -7.94 -4.67
CA ALA A 272 -5.00 -8.09 -3.24
C ALA A 272 -5.02 -9.56 -2.81
N VAL A 273 -4.26 -9.89 -1.77
CA VAL A 273 -4.25 -11.20 -1.13
C VAL A 273 -5.04 -11.14 0.18
N LEU A 274 -5.99 -12.07 0.35
CA LEU A 274 -6.98 -12.03 1.43
C LEU A 274 -7.09 -13.38 2.15
N PRO A 275 -7.55 -13.39 3.42
CA PRO A 275 -7.70 -14.59 4.22
C PRO A 275 -8.97 -15.37 3.84
N GLY A 276 -8.89 -16.15 2.77
CA GLY A 276 -9.95 -17.05 2.37
C GLY A 276 -10.91 -16.47 1.32
N LYS A 277 -11.72 -17.38 0.77
CA LYS A 277 -12.66 -17.07 -0.32
C LYS A 277 -13.80 -16.15 0.11
N GLU A 278 -14.34 -16.36 1.29
CA GLU A 278 -15.47 -15.57 1.79
C GLU A 278 -15.04 -14.12 2.06
N ALA A 279 -13.88 -13.90 2.69
CA ALA A 279 -13.34 -12.56 2.88
C ALA A 279 -13.12 -11.82 1.54
N ALA A 280 -12.61 -12.53 0.52
CA ALA A 280 -12.43 -11.95 -0.81
C ALA A 280 -13.76 -11.57 -1.47
N LYS A 281 -14.80 -12.42 -1.32
CA LYS A 281 -16.13 -12.16 -1.86
C LYS A 281 -16.82 -10.97 -1.16
N GLU A 282 -16.84 -10.98 0.16
CA GLU A 282 -17.45 -9.91 0.96
C GLU A 282 -16.77 -8.56 0.71
N LEU A 283 -15.44 -8.56 0.64
CA LEU A 283 -14.71 -7.34 0.30
C LEU A 283 -15.06 -6.85 -1.10
N GLY A 284 -15.12 -7.74 -2.11
CA GLY A 284 -15.48 -7.37 -3.48
C GLY A 284 -16.86 -6.70 -3.57
N GLU A 285 -17.84 -7.22 -2.82
CA GLU A 285 -19.19 -6.64 -2.72
C GLU A 285 -19.15 -5.26 -2.04
N LYS A 286 -18.44 -5.13 -0.91
CA LYS A 286 -18.24 -3.84 -0.21
C LYS A 286 -17.54 -2.80 -1.09
N LEU A 287 -16.50 -3.18 -1.83
CA LEU A 287 -15.77 -2.27 -2.71
C LEU A 287 -16.66 -1.76 -3.85
N THR A 288 -17.52 -2.62 -4.40
CA THR A 288 -18.48 -2.24 -5.44
C THR A 288 -19.46 -1.18 -4.93
N GLU A 289 -19.98 -1.35 -3.72
CA GLU A 289 -20.88 -0.39 -3.10
C GLU A 289 -20.15 0.93 -2.76
N LYS A 290 -18.96 0.85 -2.17
CA LYS A 290 -18.15 2.03 -1.85
C LYS A 290 -17.79 2.84 -3.10
N LEU A 291 -17.38 2.18 -4.18
CA LEU A 291 -17.06 2.83 -5.45
C LEU A 291 -18.29 3.57 -6.02
N LYS A 292 -19.45 2.93 -5.97
CA LYS A 292 -20.72 3.55 -6.40
C LYS A 292 -21.06 4.79 -5.57
N ASN A 293 -20.90 4.71 -4.26
CA ASN A 293 -21.17 5.82 -3.35
C ASN A 293 -20.17 6.98 -3.56
N ASP A 294 -18.86 6.67 -3.70
CA ASP A 294 -17.85 7.69 -4.02
C ASP A 294 -18.15 8.41 -5.35
N TRP A 295 -18.62 7.67 -6.36
CA TRP A 295 -19.03 8.25 -7.64
C TRP A 295 -20.21 9.21 -7.49
N ILE A 296 -21.24 8.78 -6.75
CA ILE A 296 -22.42 9.59 -6.44
C ILE A 296 -22.02 10.86 -5.69
N ASP A 297 -21.17 10.76 -4.68
CA ASP A 297 -20.69 11.90 -3.88
C ASP A 297 -19.93 12.92 -4.72
N ILE A 298 -19.09 12.45 -5.65
CA ILE A 298 -18.40 13.31 -6.61
C ILE A 298 -19.44 14.05 -7.47
N GLY A 299 -20.43 13.34 -8.00
CA GLY A 299 -21.50 13.94 -8.81
C GLY A 299 -22.30 15.02 -8.05
N ILE A 300 -22.61 14.75 -6.78
CA ILE A 300 -23.30 15.71 -5.91
C ILE A 300 -22.45 16.97 -5.70
N LYS A 301 -21.15 16.80 -5.36
CA LYS A 301 -20.23 17.94 -5.17
C LYS A 301 -20.06 18.78 -6.42
N VAL A 302 -19.90 18.15 -7.57
CA VAL A 302 -19.82 18.85 -8.87
C VAL A 302 -21.10 19.63 -9.15
N ARG A 303 -22.26 19.00 -8.92
CA ARG A 303 -23.55 19.66 -9.10
C ARG A 303 -23.72 20.90 -8.18
N GLU A 304 -23.27 20.80 -6.93
CA GLU A 304 -23.32 21.92 -5.98
C GLU A 304 -22.43 23.09 -6.43
N VAL A 305 -21.21 22.80 -6.91
CA VAL A 305 -20.31 23.84 -7.45
C VAL A 305 -20.96 24.51 -8.68
N ILE A 306 -21.47 23.73 -9.65
CA ILE A 306 -22.13 24.24 -10.83
C ILE A 306 -23.34 25.11 -10.45
N LYS A 307 -24.17 24.66 -9.50
CA LYS A 307 -25.29 25.44 -9.00
C LYS A 307 -24.85 26.81 -8.47
N LYS A 308 -23.81 26.83 -7.64
CA LYS A 308 -23.27 28.05 -7.04
C LYS A 308 -22.76 29.01 -8.10
N GLU A 309 -21.95 28.52 -9.03
CA GLU A 309 -21.40 29.33 -10.14
C GLU A 309 -22.49 29.86 -11.07
N VAL A 310 -23.47 29.03 -11.43
CA VAL A 310 -24.58 29.43 -12.30
C VAL A 310 -25.54 30.38 -11.59
N ILE A 311 -25.72 30.28 -10.27
CA ILE A 311 -26.55 31.21 -9.48
C ILE A 311 -25.99 32.63 -9.54
N ASP A 312 -24.68 32.76 -9.49
CA ASP A 312 -24.01 34.05 -9.54
C ASP A 312 -24.16 34.75 -10.91
N PHE A 313 -24.37 33.99 -12.00
CA PHE A 313 -24.45 34.54 -13.37
C PHE A 313 -25.84 34.68 -13.95
N ALA A 314 -26.89 34.11 -13.40
CA ALA A 314 -28.17 34.07 -14.08
C ALA A 314 -29.28 34.87 -13.36
N SER A 315 -29.96 35.66 -14.15
CA SER A 315 -31.01 36.63 -13.73
C SER A 315 -32.36 36.02 -13.28
N LYS A 316 -32.57 34.71 -13.34
CA LYS A 316 -33.85 34.04 -13.00
C LYS A 316 -33.68 32.80 -12.13
N PRO A 317 -33.80 32.93 -10.81
CA PRO A 317 -33.63 31.83 -9.86
C PRO A 317 -34.62 30.67 -10.05
N GLN A 318 -35.85 30.93 -10.36
CA GLN A 318 -36.94 29.95 -10.40
C GLN A 318 -36.78 28.89 -11.48
N LYS A 319 -36.42 29.26 -12.71
CA LYS A 319 -36.22 28.31 -13.82
C LYS A 319 -35.08 27.33 -13.60
N ARG A 320 -34.15 27.60 -12.69
CA ARG A 320 -33.00 26.79 -12.40
C ARG A 320 -33.26 25.70 -11.38
N GLU A 321 -34.08 25.99 -10.37
CA GLU A 321 -34.51 24.98 -9.43
C GLU A 321 -35.36 23.92 -10.10
N ASP A 322 -36.21 24.31 -11.03
CA ASP A 322 -37.02 23.41 -11.82
C ASP A 322 -36.15 22.51 -12.73
N PHE A 323 -35.17 23.11 -13.42
CA PHE A 323 -34.22 22.33 -14.24
C PHE A 323 -33.47 21.26 -13.43
N TRP A 324 -33.00 21.59 -12.24
CA TRP A 324 -32.29 20.62 -11.40
C TRP A 324 -33.22 19.59 -10.75
N LYS A 325 -34.47 19.90 -10.52
CA LYS A 325 -35.48 18.93 -10.04
C LYS A 325 -35.79 17.88 -11.10
N ASP A 326 -36.01 18.35 -12.34
CA ASP A 326 -36.40 17.47 -13.44
C ASP A 326 -35.25 16.58 -13.94
N ASN A 327 -34.00 17.04 -13.87
CA ASN A 327 -32.83 16.32 -14.38
C ASN A 327 -31.95 15.70 -13.28
N SER A 328 -32.43 15.64 -12.03
CA SER A 328 -31.62 15.11 -10.92
C SER A 328 -31.32 13.62 -11.03
N LYS A 329 -32.11 12.87 -11.82
CA LYS A 329 -31.94 11.43 -12.03
C LYS A 329 -30.94 11.09 -13.15
N ASP A 330 -30.72 12.02 -14.07
CA ASP A 330 -29.88 11.79 -15.26
C ASP A 330 -28.40 12.09 -15.00
N PHE A 331 -28.08 12.69 -13.86
CA PHE A 331 -26.71 13.00 -13.43
C PHE A 331 -26.11 12.01 -12.42
N LEU A 332 -26.89 11.02 -12.00
CA LEU A 332 -26.50 9.94 -11.09
C LEU A 332 -26.58 8.60 -11.80
#